data_3445eeff17e9d9bab48e5f647aabc69a
#
_entry.id   3445eeff17e9d9bab48e5f647aabc69a
#
_cell.length_a   1.000
_cell.length_b   1.000
_cell.length_c   1.000
_cell.angle_alpha   90.00
_cell.angle_beta   90.00
_cell.angle_gamma   90.00
#
_symmetry.space_group_name_H-M   'P 1'
#
loop_
_entity.id
_entity.type
_entity.pdbx_description
1 polymer ?
#
loop_
_entity_poly.entity_id
_entity_poly.type
_entity_poly.pdbx_seq_one_letter_code
_entity_poly.pdbx_strand_id
1 'polypeptide(L)'
;MSEEANLNQTFLERFDRKETFDEWERQMMAWGEVGTEVDNIENDSGRWTTCMTTVFEIGGRYFAIDWDRGLTECQENEYWHQPVEVTKRQYEKTIVVTEWVAIEEKNDEKSGEN
;
A
#
# COMPACT_ATOMS: atom_id res chain seq x y z
N MET A 1 19.05 7.57 -24.24
CA MET A 1 18.36 6.96 -23.13
C MET A 1 17.63 8.00 -22.33
N SER A 2 16.48 7.65 -21.84
CA SER A 2 15.70 8.59 -21.05
C SER A 2 16.29 8.68 -19.64
N GLU A 3 16.02 9.82 -18.99
CA GLU A 3 16.43 9.97 -17.60
C GLU A 3 15.76 8.93 -16.72
N GLU A 4 14.55 8.55 -17.10
CA GLU A 4 13.79 7.57 -16.34
C GLU A 4 14.53 6.23 -16.30
N ALA A 5 15.05 5.80 -17.42
CA ALA A 5 15.79 4.55 -17.47
C ALA A 5 17.03 4.61 -16.59
N ASN A 6 17.71 5.77 -16.58
CA ASN A 6 18.88 5.95 -15.74
C ASN A 6 18.52 5.91 -14.26
N LEU A 7 17.41 6.53 -13.89
CA LEU A 7 16.96 6.51 -12.51
C LEU A 7 16.67 5.09 -12.04
N ASN A 8 16.01 4.32 -12.91
CA ASN A 8 15.66 2.94 -12.55
C ASN A 8 16.91 2.09 -12.35
N GLN A 9 17.86 2.22 -13.27
CA GLN A 9 19.10 1.46 -13.18
C GLN A 9 19.89 1.84 -11.95
N THR A 10 20.00 3.13 -11.69
CA THR A 10 20.71 3.62 -10.52
C THR A 10 20.06 3.14 -9.23
N PHE A 11 18.72 3.14 -9.19
CA PHE A 11 18.02 2.66 -8.02
C PHE A 11 18.37 1.20 -7.73
N LEU A 12 18.31 0.35 -8.76
CA LEU A 12 18.57 -1.07 -8.57
C LEU A 12 19.98 -1.30 -8.04
N GLU A 13 20.96 -0.60 -8.62
CA GLU A 13 22.34 -0.78 -8.20
C GLU A 13 22.54 -0.35 -6.75
N ARG A 14 21.98 0.78 -6.38
CA ARG A 14 22.13 1.28 -5.02
C ARG A 14 21.36 0.42 -4.02
N PHE A 15 20.17 -0.03 -4.40
CA PHE A 15 19.38 -0.88 -3.51
C PHE A 15 20.13 -2.19 -3.22
N ASP A 16 20.69 -2.80 -4.26
CA ASP A 16 21.39 -4.07 -4.08
C ASP A 16 22.66 -3.92 -3.26
N ARG A 17 23.25 -2.72 -3.26
CA ARG A 17 24.41 -2.44 -2.43
C ARG A 17 23.97 -2.01 -1.01
N LYS A 18 22.67 -1.97 -0.75
CA LYS A 18 22.13 -1.61 0.55
C LYS A 18 22.46 -0.19 0.95
N GLU A 19 22.50 0.69 -0.03
CA GLU A 19 22.69 2.11 0.23
C GLU A 19 21.41 2.74 0.71
N THR A 20 21.54 3.80 1.51
CA THR A 20 20.38 4.55 1.95
C THR A 20 20.07 5.64 0.94
N PHE A 21 18.80 6.01 0.87
CA PHE A 21 18.33 7.06 -0.03
C PHE A 21 17.97 8.29 0.80
N ASP A 22 18.22 9.47 0.25
CA ASP A 22 17.89 10.71 0.96
C ASP A 22 16.41 11.03 0.80
N GLU A 23 15.98 12.10 1.47
CA GLU A 23 14.57 12.44 1.51
C GLU A 23 14.01 12.73 0.12
N TRP A 24 14.77 13.43 -0.70
CA TRP A 24 14.30 13.78 -2.03
C TRP A 24 14.11 12.53 -2.88
N GLU A 25 15.03 11.59 -2.77
CA GLU A 25 14.93 10.34 -3.50
C GLU A 25 13.73 9.51 -3.02
N ARG A 26 13.50 9.50 -1.72
CA ARG A 26 12.35 8.78 -1.18
C ARG A 26 11.05 9.43 -1.64
N GLN A 27 11.03 10.75 -1.74
CA GLN A 27 9.85 11.45 -2.24
C GLN A 27 9.54 11.06 -3.67
N MET A 28 10.56 10.94 -4.51
CA MET A 28 10.35 10.51 -5.89
C MET A 28 9.76 9.11 -5.96
N MET A 29 10.24 8.22 -5.10
CA MET A 29 9.69 6.87 -5.04
C MET A 29 8.23 6.89 -4.62
N ALA A 30 7.92 7.67 -3.61
CA ALA A 30 6.55 7.76 -3.09
C ALA A 30 5.58 8.31 -4.14
N TRP A 31 6.07 9.18 -5.00
CA TRP A 31 5.24 9.80 -6.03
C TRP A 31 5.18 8.97 -7.32
N GLY A 32 5.83 7.81 -7.34
CA GLY A 32 5.76 6.93 -8.50
C GLY A 32 6.66 7.35 -9.64
N GLU A 33 7.70 8.12 -9.37
CA GLU A 33 8.59 8.59 -10.42
C GLU A 33 9.78 7.66 -10.63
N VAL A 34 9.95 6.68 -9.77
CA VAL A 34 10.96 5.64 -9.93
C VAL A 34 10.25 4.36 -10.32
N GLY A 35 10.61 3.81 -11.46
CA GLY A 35 9.93 2.63 -11.97
C GLY A 35 8.51 2.92 -12.41
N THR A 36 7.66 1.92 -12.31
CA THR A 36 6.25 2.05 -12.67
C THR A 36 5.41 1.81 -11.41
N GLU A 37 4.63 2.79 -11.03
CA GLU A 37 3.76 2.62 -9.87
C GLU A 37 2.68 1.59 -10.18
N VAL A 38 2.59 0.56 -9.34
CA VAL A 38 1.62 -0.52 -9.54
C VAL A 38 0.55 -0.54 -8.46
N ASP A 39 0.79 0.11 -7.33
CA ASP A 39 -0.21 0.16 -6.27
C ASP A 39 0.09 1.36 -5.38
N ASN A 40 -0.96 1.86 -4.75
CA ASN A 40 -0.83 2.96 -3.82
C ASN A 40 -1.86 2.73 -2.73
N ILE A 41 -1.40 2.34 -1.56
CA ILE A 41 -2.26 1.83 -0.52
C ILE A 41 -2.36 2.84 0.60
N GLU A 42 -3.59 3.16 0.98
CA GLU A 42 -3.82 3.99 2.16
C GLU A 42 -3.99 3.06 3.35
N ASN A 43 -3.09 3.18 4.33
CA ASN A 43 -3.13 2.30 5.48
C ASN A 43 -3.96 2.92 6.60
N ASP A 44 -3.29 3.48 7.59
CA ASP A 44 -3.99 4.06 8.72
C ASP A 44 -4.00 5.57 8.60
N SER A 45 -5.13 6.18 8.97
CA SER A 45 -5.25 7.61 8.96
C SER A 45 -5.09 8.13 10.39
N GLY A 46 -4.08 8.95 10.62
CA GLY A 46 -3.90 9.60 11.88
C GLY A 46 -4.65 10.92 11.90
N ARG A 47 -4.34 11.74 12.89
CA ARG A 47 -5.03 13.01 13.04
C ARG A 47 -4.56 14.02 12.00
N TRP A 48 -3.27 14.01 11.71
CA TRP A 48 -2.68 15.01 10.83
C TRP A 48 -2.17 14.43 9.53
N THR A 49 -1.89 13.15 9.50
CA THR A 49 -1.34 12.51 8.31
C THR A 49 -2.00 11.14 8.12
N THR A 50 -1.92 10.67 6.89
CA THR A 50 -2.34 9.32 6.53
C THR A 50 -1.11 8.55 6.08
N CYS A 51 -0.94 7.35 6.62
CA CYS A 51 0.17 6.49 6.22
C CYS A 51 -0.14 5.86 4.87
N MET A 52 0.75 6.09 3.91
CA MET A 52 0.58 5.60 2.54
C MET A 52 1.71 4.64 2.21
N THR A 53 1.43 3.70 1.32
CA THR A 53 2.45 2.80 0.79
C THR A 53 2.37 2.84 -0.73
N THR A 54 3.47 3.20 -1.37
CA THR A 54 3.56 3.17 -2.83
C THR A 54 4.37 1.95 -3.23
N VAL A 55 3.81 1.15 -4.14
CA VAL A 55 4.50 -0.02 -4.68
C VAL A 55 4.85 0.27 -6.13
N PHE A 56 6.10 0.04 -6.48
CA PHE A 56 6.55 0.28 -7.86
C PHE A 56 7.36 -0.90 -8.35
N GLU A 57 7.37 -1.06 -9.68
CA GLU A 57 8.02 -2.18 -10.34
C GLU A 57 9.18 -1.70 -11.18
N ILE A 58 10.32 -2.40 -11.10
CA ILE A 58 11.47 -2.15 -11.96
C ILE A 58 12.01 -3.52 -12.41
N GLY A 59 11.94 -3.77 -13.71
CA GLY A 59 12.54 -4.98 -14.28
C GLY A 59 12.03 -6.27 -13.68
N GLY A 60 10.75 -6.33 -13.38
CA GLY A 60 10.15 -7.54 -12.79
C GLY A 60 10.29 -7.64 -11.29
N ARG A 61 10.92 -6.66 -10.67
CA ARG A 61 11.08 -6.62 -9.22
C ARG A 61 10.15 -5.54 -8.65
N TYR A 62 9.65 -5.79 -7.45
CA TYR A 62 8.69 -4.90 -6.81
C TYR A 62 9.30 -4.32 -5.55
N PHE A 63 9.03 -3.04 -5.33
CA PHE A 63 9.54 -2.32 -4.15
C PHE A 63 8.40 -1.50 -3.56
N ALA A 64 8.42 -1.37 -2.24
CA ALA A 64 7.41 -0.60 -1.54
C ALA A 64 8.08 0.44 -0.66
N ILE A 65 7.47 1.62 -0.57
CA ILE A 65 7.94 2.66 0.32
C ILE A 65 6.76 3.24 1.06
N ASP A 66 6.91 3.34 2.39
CA ASP A 66 5.90 3.94 3.24
C ASP A 66 6.20 5.42 3.39
N TRP A 67 5.15 6.23 3.41
CA TRP A 67 5.32 7.67 3.59
C TRP A 67 4.05 8.24 4.20
N ASP A 68 4.13 9.44 4.73
CA ASP A 68 3.01 10.08 5.38
C ASP A 68 2.50 11.23 4.52
N ARG A 69 1.22 11.19 4.22
CA ARG A 69 0.56 12.23 3.45
C ARG A 69 -0.12 13.20 4.41
N GLY A 70 0.19 14.49 4.26
CA GLY A 70 -0.45 15.51 5.06
C GLY A 70 -1.93 15.63 4.74
N LEU A 71 -2.76 15.81 5.75
CA LEU A 71 -4.21 15.88 5.58
C LEU A 71 -4.73 17.30 5.48
N THR A 72 -3.90 18.30 5.77
CA THR A 72 -4.29 19.70 5.68
C THR A 72 -3.25 20.46 4.91
N GLU A 73 -3.61 21.69 4.51
CA GLU A 73 -2.67 22.53 3.78
C GLU A 73 -1.45 22.88 4.62
N CYS A 74 -1.59 22.86 5.93
CA CYS A 74 -0.49 23.21 6.83
C CYS A 74 0.38 22.01 7.17
N GLN A 75 -0.01 20.83 6.76
CA GLN A 75 0.72 19.60 7.10
C GLN A 75 1.43 19.10 5.86
N GLU A 76 2.75 19.07 5.90
CA GLU A 76 3.54 18.61 4.78
C GLU A 76 3.61 17.08 4.75
N ASN A 77 3.83 16.53 3.56
CA ASN A 77 4.11 15.12 3.42
C ASN A 77 5.49 14.82 4.01
N GLU A 78 5.65 13.62 4.55
CA GLU A 78 6.91 13.23 5.17
C GLU A 78 7.35 11.88 4.65
N TYR A 79 8.65 11.73 4.45
CA TYR A 79 9.23 10.54 3.81
C TYR A 79 10.34 9.99 4.70
N TRP A 80 9.92 9.28 5.73
CA TRP A 80 10.83 8.80 6.78
C TRP A 80 11.49 7.46 6.45
N HIS A 81 10.83 6.66 5.61
CA HIS A 81 11.16 5.25 5.51
C HIS A 81 11.94 4.96 4.24
N GLN A 82 12.83 3.96 4.33
CA GLN A 82 13.57 3.48 3.17
C GLN A 82 12.71 2.47 2.41
N PRO A 83 12.94 2.34 1.10
CA PRO A 83 12.19 1.35 0.32
C PRO A 83 12.62 -0.07 0.69
N VAL A 84 11.68 -1.00 0.54
CA VAL A 84 11.97 -2.42 0.75
C VAL A 84 11.51 -3.20 -0.47
N GLU A 85 12.18 -4.29 -0.75
CA GLU A 85 11.77 -5.15 -1.85
C GLU A 85 10.65 -6.05 -1.39
N VAL A 86 9.59 -6.15 -2.22
CA VAL A 86 8.41 -6.94 -1.88
C VAL A 86 8.11 -7.90 -3.00
N THR A 87 7.29 -8.88 -2.70
CA THR A 87 6.87 -9.88 -3.67
C THR A 87 5.37 -9.87 -3.79
N LYS A 88 4.88 -9.91 -5.01
CA LYS A 88 3.45 -10.00 -5.24
C LYS A 88 2.97 -11.37 -4.79
N ARG A 89 1.93 -11.38 -3.97
CA ARG A 89 1.40 -12.62 -3.46
C ARG A 89 -0.11 -12.57 -3.56
N GLN A 90 -0.67 -13.57 -4.21
CA GLN A 90 -2.11 -13.67 -4.39
C GLN A 90 -2.59 -15.00 -3.84
N TYR A 91 -3.70 -14.97 -3.15
CA TYR A 91 -4.28 -16.19 -2.62
C TYR A 91 -5.76 -15.95 -2.40
N GLU A 92 -6.48 -17.06 -2.45
CA GLU A 92 -7.91 -17.04 -2.17
C GLU A 92 -8.12 -17.01 -0.68
N LYS A 93 -9.04 -16.16 -0.25
CA LYS A 93 -9.29 -16.02 1.17
C LYS A 93 -10.77 -16.26 1.44
N THR A 94 -11.04 -17.19 2.35
CA THR A 94 -12.41 -17.47 2.77
C THR A 94 -12.74 -16.58 3.98
N ILE A 95 -13.85 -15.90 3.87
CA ILE A 95 -14.28 -14.99 4.92
C ILE A 95 -15.54 -15.57 5.57
N VAL A 96 -15.52 -15.63 6.90
CA VAL A 96 -16.71 -16.02 7.64
C VAL A 96 -17.48 -14.75 7.96
N VAL A 97 -18.74 -14.71 7.50
CA VAL A 97 -19.61 -13.57 7.73
C VAL A 97 -20.68 -13.96 8.72
N THR A 98 -20.83 -13.20 9.79
CA THR A 98 -21.84 -13.45 10.80
C THR A 98 -22.97 -12.44 10.62
N GLU A 99 -24.19 -12.98 10.49
CA GLU A 99 -25.38 -12.15 10.41
C GLU A 99 -26.31 -12.52 11.54
N TRP A 100 -26.98 -11.53 12.05
CA TRP A 100 -27.98 -11.74 13.09
C TRP A 100 -29.35 -11.59 12.47
N VAL A 101 -30.08 -12.70 12.38
CA VAL A 101 -31.39 -12.71 11.73
C VAL A 101 -32.45 -13.02 12.74
N ALA A 102 -33.64 -12.52 12.46
CA ALA A 102 -34.78 -12.78 13.36
C ALA A 102 -35.18 -14.25 13.25
N ILE A 103 -35.57 -14.82 14.38
CA ILE A 103 -36.06 -16.18 14.41
C ILE A 103 -37.46 -16.21 13.82
N GLU A 104 -37.65 -17.05 12.80
CA GLU A 104 -38.99 -17.26 12.24
C GLU A 104 -39.64 -18.43 12.96
N GLU A 105 -40.89 -18.22 13.47
CA GLU A 105 -41.68 -19.28 14.09
C GLU A 105 -42.57 -19.91 13.05
N LYS A 106 -42.73 -21.20 13.01
CA LYS A 106 -43.48 -21.90 11.98
C LYS A 106 -44.80 -22.32 12.44
N ASN A 107 -44.34 -22.12 12.37
CA ASN A 107 -44.91 -22.26 12.39
C ASN A 107 -45.29 -22.79 12.29
N ASP A 108 -44.71 -23.12 12.41
CA ASP A 108 -44.86 -23.41 12.40
C ASP A 108 -44.87 -23.61 12.47
N GLU A 109 -44.69 -23.94 12.52
CA GLU A 109 -44.85 -23.96 12.93
C GLU A 109 -44.88 -23.51 13.21
N LYS A 110 -45.14 -24.26 13.35
CA LYS A 110 -45.38 -23.89 13.95
C LYS A 110 -45.59 -23.27 14.08
N SER A 111 -46.04 -24.36 13.84
CA SER A 111 -46.27 -23.74 14.16
C SER A 111 -46.27 -23.22 14.52
N GLY A 112 -46.69 -23.98 14.56
CA GLY A 112 -46.50 -23.39 15.02
C GLY A 112 -46.19 -23.02 15.26
N GLU A 113 -46.10 -23.19 15.65
CA GLU A 113 -45.80 -22.58 16.18
C GLU A 113 -45.61 -21.86 16.26
N ASN A 114 -45.89 -22.41 16.23
CA ASN A 114 -45.61 -21.44 16.47
C ASN A 114 -45.44 -20.85 16.73
#